data_a51ec55fec8f467c68e2b9c9e5e198d4
#
_entry.id   a51ec55fec8f467c68e2b9c9e5e198d4
#
_cell.length_a   1.000
_cell.length_b   1.000
_cell.length_c   1.000
_cell.angle_alpha   90.00
_cell.angle_beta   90.00
_cell.angle_gamma   90.00
#
_symmetry.space_group_name_H-M   'P 1'
#
loop_
_entity.id
_entity.type
_entity.pdbx_description
1 polymer ?
#
loop_
_entity_poly.entity_id
_entity_poly.type
_entity_poly.pdbx_seq_one_letter_code
_entity_poly.pdbx_strand_id
1 'polypeptide(L)'
;AFWDLAALAVQGLGGWLAWLAQWPSAAVFRPIPPLPLALAGVLGGALLVMRWPWATRLAGLVLLWPVLTWQPPRPAAGEFDVMALDVGQGSAVLVRTAGHSLLYDTGPRYSPTSDAGQRIVVPLLRALGERPDTVVVSHRDSDHAGGSAAVQTEWPEARWLSSFDTDPTRRCIAGQRWTWEGVDFEILHPSPEDFGPDGAGRLPSNAMSCVLRVGHARQSVWLSGDLDADRETRLALARPDLRVTLLLAPHHGSLTSSSPALLNTLAPAWALVQAGYRNRFNHPAPAVLARYRERGMRWVATPDCGAATWRSDVPGTVVCQREAARRYWHHRGEASQPAEPVLTPVPEGDRGSAPAH
;
A
#
# COMPACT_ATOMS: atom_id res chain seq x y z
N ALA A 1 38.17 17.32 35.69
CA ALA A 1 37.93 18.70 35.20
C ALA A 1 37.68 18.76 33.70
N PHE A 2 38.64 18.38 32.79
CA PHE A 2 38.42 18.49 31.34
C PHE A 2 37.32 17.54 30.84
N TRP A 3 37.33 16.30 31.28
CA TRP A 3 36.30 15.31 30.94
C TRP A 3 34.92 15.66 31.52
N ASP A 4 34.88 16.28 32.68
CA ASP A 4 33.61 16.72 33.29
C ASP A 4 32.98 17.87 32.50
N LEU A 5 33.81 18.79 31.99
CA LEU A 5 33.37 19.85 31.11
C LEU A 5 32.86 19.32 29.77
N ALA A 6 33.55 18.34 29.19
CA ALA A 6 33.13 17.68 27.97
C ALA A 6 31.78 16.91 28.18
N ALA A 7 31.65 16.19 29.30
CA ALA A 7 30.40 15.50 29.64
C ALA A 7 29.24 16.48 29.83
N LEU A 8 29.45 17.62 30.47
CA LEU A 8 28.44 18.68 30.64
C LEU A 8 28.02 19.26 29.29
N ALA A 9 28.97 19.50 28.38
CA ALA A 9 28.67 19.99 27.02
C ALA A 9 27.83 19.00 26.22
N VAL A 10 28.17 17.69 26.28
CA VAL A 10 27.40 16.63 25.62
C VAL A 10 26.01 16.47 26.22
N GLN A 11 25.90 16.51 27.56
CA GLN A 11 24.58 16.47 28.24
C GLN A 11 23.72 17.68 27.87
N GLY A 12 24.31 18.88 27.86
CA GLY A 12 23.61 20.11 27.45
C GLY A 12 23.12 20.06 26.01
N LEU A 13 23.97 19.61 25.09
CA LEU A 13 23.60 19.39 23.70
C LEU A 13 22.49 18.34 23.57
N GLY A 14 22.65 17.20 24.27
CA GLY A 14 21.63 16.14 24.28
C GLY A 14 20.28 16.61 24.80
N GLY A 15 20.27 17.38 25.90
CA GLY A 15 19.04 17.99 26.44
C GLY A 15 18.39 18.98 25.46
N TRP A 16 19.19 19.82 24.81
CA TRP A 16 18.70 20.77 23.81
C TRP A 16 18.13 20.05 22.58
N LEU A 17 18.79 19.04 22.06
CA LEU A 17 18.31 18.23 20.93
C LEU A 17 17.02 17.49 21.30
N ALA A 18 16.95 16.90 22.51
CA ALA A 18 15.77 16.23 23.00
C ALA A 18 14.56 17.21 23.13
N TRP A 19 14.81 18.46 23.54
CA TRP A 19 13.78 19.50 23.58
C TRP A 19 13.32 19.89 22.17
N LEU A 20 14.24 20.09 21.21
CA LEU A 20 13.88 20.37 19.82
C LEU A 20 13.09 19.23 19.20
N ALA A 21 13.44 17.97 19.48
CA ALA A 21 12.77 16.79 18.96
C ALA A 21 11.29 16.66 19.40
N GLN A 22 10.89 17.36 20.47
CA GLN A 22 9.51 17.37 20.94
C GLN A 22 8.62 18.32 20.13
N TRP A 23 9.19 19.18 19.30
CA TRP A 23 8.40 20.11 18.51
C TRP A 23 7.67 19.40 17.37
N PRO A 24 6.37 19.69 17.14
CA PRO A 24 5.62 19.06 16.04
C PRO A 24 6.23 19.25 14.66
N SER A 25 7.03 20.32 14.48
CA SER A 25 7.74 20.66 13.24
C SER A 25 9.20 20.20 13.21
N ALA A 26 9.66 19.41 14.21
CA ALA A 26 11.04 18.92 14.27
C ALA A 26 11.39 17.99 13.09
N ALA A 27 10.41 17.26 12.57
CA ALA A 27 10.52 16.44 11.36
C ALA A 27 9.36 16.76 10.40
N VAL A 28 9.69 17.22 9.21
CA VAL A 28 8.72 17.51 8.15
C VAL A 28 8.93 16.53 7.01
N PHE A 29 7.92 15.69 6.79
CA PHE A 29 7.90 14.77 5.66
C PHE A 29 7.20 15.43 4.48
N ARG A 30 7.82 15.40 3.30
CA ARG A 30 7.25 15.97 2.07
C ARG A 30 7.44 14.99 0.92
N PRO A 31 6.47 14.90 0.00
CA PRO A 31 6.63 14.09 -1.20
C PRO A 31 7.71 14.72 -2.11
N ILE A 32 8.32 13.89 -2.93
CA ILE A 32 9.30 14.36 -3.92
C ILE A 32 8.53 15.18 -4.97
N PRO A 33 8.82 16.48 -5.12
CA PRO A 33 8.13 17.32 -6.11
C PRO A 33 8.56 16.95 -7.53
N PRO A 34 7.74 17.24 -8.56
CA PRO A 34 8.13 17.17 -9.96
C PRO A 34 9.39 18.01 -10.25
N LEU A 35 10.20 17.54 -11.21
CA LEU A 35 11.48 18.17 -11.52
C LEU A 35 11.41 19.70 -11.72
N PRO A 36 10.44 20.29 -12.42
CA PRO A 36 10.35 21.75 -12.55
C PRO A 36 10.22 22.47 -11.20
N LEU A 37 9.41 21.92 -10.29
CA LEU A 37 9.28 22.48 -8.94
C LEU A 37 10.56 22.29 -8.13
N ALA A 38 11.21 21.13 -8.24
CA ALA A 38 12.49 20.89 -7.58
C ALA A 38 13.56 21.90 -8.01
N LEU A 39 13.66 22.18 -9.31
CA LEU A 39 14.58 23.20 -9.86
C LEU A 39 14.23 24.61 -9.37
N ALA A 40 12.93 24.97 -9.35
CA ALA A 40 12.48 26.23 -8.78
C ALA A 40 12.86 26.35 -7.28
N GLY A 41 12.74 25.27 -6.52
CA GLY A 41 13.14 25.22 -5.11
C GLY A 41 14.64 25.44 -4.92
N VAL A 42 15.47 24.79 -5.74
CA VAL A 42 16.94 24.97 -5.71
C VAL A 42 17.31 26.44 -6.02
N LEU A 43 16.71 27.01 -7.08
CA LEU A 43 16.92 28.40 -7.43
C LEU A 43 16.45 29.33 -6.30
N GLY A 44 15.27 29.08 -5.75
CA GLY A 44 14.73 29.86 -4.62
C GLY A 44 15.64 29.83 -3.39
N GLY A 45 16.15 28.64 -3.03
CA GLY A 45 17.14 28.47 -1.97
C GLY A 45 18.45 29.23 -2.25
N ALA A 46 18.95 29.16 -3.48
CA ALA A 46 20.14 29.91 -3.88
C ALA A 46 19.94 31.43 -3.73
N LEU A 47 18.80 31.97 -4.19
CA LEU A 47 18.48 33.38 -4.04
C LEU A 47 18.44 33.84 -2.58
N LEU A 48 17.94 33.01 -1.67
CA LEU A 48 17.88 33.31 -0.23
C LEU A 48 19.26 33.38 0.43
N VAL A 49 20.19 32.50 0.03
CA VAL A 49 21.52 32.39 0.65
C VAL A 49 22.50 33.42 0.05
N MET A 50 22.35 33.82 -1.20
CA MET A 50 23.25 34.77 -1.83
C MET A 50 23.13 36.18 -1.23
N ARG A 51 24.25 36.93 -1.22
CA ARG A 51 24.32 38.31 -0.69
C ARG A 51 23.76 39.34 -1.67
N TRP A 52 22.49 39.17 -2.03
CA TRP A 52 21.78 40.07 -2.93
C TRP A 52 20.84 41.03 -2.16
N PRO A 53 20.32 42.08 -2.81
CA PRO A 53 19.33 42.96 -2.20
C PRO A 53 18.14 42.14 -1.66
N TRP A 54 17.57 42.60 -0.54
CA TRP A 54 16.50 41.88 0.16
C TRP A 54 15.28 41.56 -0.73
N ALA A 55 14.93 42.48 -1.66
CA ALA A 55 13.83 42.26 -2.60
C ALA A 55 14.07 41.02 -3.49
N THR A 56 15.29 40.82 -3.99
CA THR A 56 15.68 39.63 -4.79
C THR A 56 15.63 38.37 -3.93
N ARG A 57 16.04 38.47 -2.66
CA ARG A 57 15.97 37.36 -1.71
C ARG A 57 14.52 36.95 -1.43
N LEU A 58 13.58 37.91 -1.31
CA LEU A 58 12.16 37.60 -1.14
C LEU A 58 11.57 36.81 -2.33
N ALA A 59 12.03 37.05 -3.56
CA ALA A 59 11.65 36.25 -4.70
C ALA A 59 11.99 34.75 -4.53
N GLY A 60 13.04 34.44 -3.75
CA GLY A 60 13.39 33.07 -3.39
C GLY A 60 12.30 32.36 -2.58
N LEU A 61 11.57 33.07 -1.71
CA LEU A 61 10.44 32.51 -0.98
C LEU A 61 9.28 32.14 -1.90
N VAL A 62 9.02 32.96 -2.92
CA VAL A 62 7.97 32.68 -3.91
C VAL A 62 8.26 31.42 -4.69
N LEU A 63 9.53 31.16 -5.02
CA LEU A 63 9.96 29.94 -5.71
C LEU A 63 9.97 28.71 -4.81
N LEU A 64 10.22 28.89 -3.50
CA LEU A 64 10.20 27.80 -2.53
C LEU A 64 8.78 27.37 -2.15
N TRP A 65 7.82 28.30 -2.13
CA TRP A 65 6.47 28.04 -1.66
C TRP A 65 5.79 26.85 -2.35
N PRO A 66 5.76 26.76 -3.71
CA PRO A 66 5.17 25.63 -4.40
C PRO A 66 5.84 24.30 -4.07
N VAL A 67 7.17 24.28 -3.86
CA VAL A 67 7.91 23.06 -3.48
C VAL A 67 7.53 22.58 -2.09
N LEU A 68 7.40 23.52 -1.14
CA LEU A 68 7.08 23.19 0.24
C LEU A 68 5.61 22.80 0.44
N THR A 69 4.72 23.22 -0.47
CA THR A 69 3.28 22.96 -0.35
C THR A 69 2.78 21.93 -1.34
N TRP A 70 3.63 21.45 -2.27
CA TRP A 70 3.22 20.47 -3.26
C TRP A 70 2.76 19.16 -2.62
N GLN A 71 1.66 18.64 -3.12
CA GLN A 71 1.14 17.31 -2.79
C GLN A 71 0.79 16.57 -4.09
N PRO A 72 1.00 15.25 -4.16
CA PRO A 72 0.56 14.47 -5.30
C PRO A 72 -0.96 14.53 -5.44
N PRO A 73 -1.48 14.60 -6.67
CA PRO A 73 -2.92 14.67 -6.89
C PRO A 73 -3.63 13.44 -6.33
N ARG A 74 -4.84 13.65 -5.83
CA ARG A 74 -5.73 12.56 -5.44
C ARG A 74 -6.52 12.05 -6.64
N PRO A 75 -7.09 10.83 -6.57
CA PRO A 75 -8.02 10.33 -7.57
C PRO A 75 -9.20 11.30 -7.80
N ALA A 76 -9.76 11.29 -9.00
CA ALA A 76 -11.01 12.00 -9.27
C ALA A 76 -12.18 11.30 -8.54
N ALA A 77 -13.31 12.00 -8.38
CA ALA A 77 -14.52 11.39 -7.84
C ALA A 77 -14.94 10.17 -8.69
N GLY A 78 -15.28 9.08 -8.03
CA GLY A 78 -15.56 7.79 -8.66
C GLY A 78 -14.33 6.94 -8.99
N GLU A 79 -13.12 7.48 -8.83
CA GLU A 79 -11.89 6.72 -9.04
C GLU A 79 -11.11 6.55 -7.71
N PHE A 80 -10.22 5.58 -7.69
CA PHE A 80 -9.40 5.28 -6.51
C PHE A 80 -8.02 4.76 -6.90
N ASP A 81 -7.07 4.88 -6.00
CA ASP A 81 -5.77 4.25 -6.12
C ASP A 81 -5.45 3.34 -4.94
N VAL A 82 -4.58 2.39 -5.18
CA VAL A 82 -4.11 1.40 -4.21
C VAL A 82 -2.60 1.39 -4.24
N MET A 83 -1.99 1.67 -3.10
CA MET A 83 -0.54 1.64 -2.93
C MET A 83 -0.15 0.55 -1.93
N ALA A 84 0.47 -0.52 -2.42
CA ALA A 84 1.12 -1.52 -1.57
C ALA A 84 2.49 -1.00 -1.15
N LEU A 85 2.69 -0.80 0.15
CA LEU A 85 3.92 -0.23 0.70
C LEU A 85 5.02 -1.29 0.77
N ASP A 86 6.28 -0.89 0.57
CA ASP A 86 7.43 -1.76 0.81
C ASP A 86 7.79 -1.74 2.30
N VAL A 87 7.12 -2.60 3.06
CA VAL A 87 7.32 -2.76 4.51
C VAL A 87 8.22 -3.95 4.87
N GLY A 88 8.85 -4.57 3.88
CA GLY A 88 9.55 -5.85 4.04
C GLY A 88 8.58 -7.02 4.09
N GLN A 89 8.81 -8.02 4.97
CA GLN A 89 7.89 -9.13 5.13
C GLN A 89 6.71 -8.68 5.99
N GLY A 90 5.53 -8.55 5.37
CA GLY A 90 4.30 -8.09 6.00
C GLY A 90 3.43 -7.28 5.03
N SER A 91 2.31 -6.77 5.52
CA SER A 91 1.32 -6.05 4.72
C SER A 91 1.04 -4.65 5.26
N ALA A 92 1.01 -3.68 4.36
CA ALA A 92 0.43 -2.36 4.58
C ALA A 92 0.02 -1.77 3.24
N VAL A 93 -1.26 -1.44 3.08
CA VAL A 93 -1.83 -0.95 1.82
C VAL A 93 -2.62 0.32 2.08
N LEU A 94 -2.29 1.38 1.36
CA LEU A 94 -3.06 2.61 1.36
C LEU A 94 -4.03 2.61 0.17
N VAL A 95 -5.31 2.81 0.45
CA VAL A 95 -6.35 3.06 -0.55
C VAL A 95 -6.78 4.51 -0.44
N ARG A 96 -6.80 5.26 -1.55
CA ARG A 96 -7.23 6.66 -1.60
C ARG A 96 -8.37 6.84 -2.58
N THR A 97 -9.37 7.61 -2.20
CA THR A 97 -10.41 8.16 -3.07
C THR A 97 -10.23 9.68 -3.23
N ALA A 98 -11.17 10.38 -3.80
CA ALA A 98 -11.06 11.84 -3.97
C ALA A 98 -10.94 12.59 -2.65
N GLY A 99 -11.66 12.20 -1.60
CA GLY A 99 -11.70 12.89 -0.31
C GLY A 99 -11.24 12.06 0.89
N HIS A 100 -11.22 10.72 0.78
CA HIS A 100 -10.98 9.82 1.90
C HIS A 100 -9.79 8.89 1.67
N SER A 101 -9.28 8.33 2.77
CA SER A 101 -8.23 7.30 2.70
C SER A 101 -8.46 6.17 3.71
N LEU A 102 -8.10 4.96 3.30
CA LEU A 102 -8.15 3.76 4.13
C LEU A 102 -6.75 3.14 4.18
N LEU A 103 -6.32 2.78 5.37
CA LEU A 103 -5.12 1.96 5.58
C LEU A 103 -5.56 0.51 5.87
N TYR A 104 -5.13 -0.43 5.05
CA TYR A 104 -5.33 -1.86 5.26
C TYR A 104 -4.02 -2.49 5.70
N ASP A 105 -3.97 -3.01 6.93
CA ASP A 105 -2.80 -3.44 7.66
C ASP A 105 -1.77 -2.32 7.95
N THR A 106 -0.89 -2.57 8.90
CA THR A 106 0.05 -1.57 9.41
C THR A 106 1.51 -2.00 9.33
N GLY A 107 1.75 -3.18 8.75
CA GLY A 107 3.07 -3.75 8.57
C GLY A 107 3.69 -4.36 9.82
N PRO A 108 4.91 -4.91 9.68
CA PRO A 108 5.56 -5.71 10.70
C PRO A 108 6.13 -4.90 11.87
N ARG A 109 6.26 -5.61 12.99
CA ARG A 109 7.19 -5.21 14.05
C ARG A 109 8.56 -5.80 13.74
N TYR A 110 9.58 -4.95 13.63
CA TYR A 110 10.97 -5.36 13.33
C TYR A 110 11.75 -5.74 14.59
N SER A 111 11.48 -5.04 15.70
CA SER A 111 12.10 -5.25 17.01
C SER A 111 11.19 -4.75 18.12
N PRO A 112 11.51 -4.97 19.41
CA PRO A 112 10.72 -4.41 20.52
C PRO A 112 10.53 -2.89 20.46
N THR A 113 11.44 -2.16 19.82
CA THR A 113 11.47 -0.69 19.75
C THR A 113 11.31 -0.13 18.33
N SER A 114 10.96 -0.97 17.34
CA SER A 114 10.88 -0.53 15.94
C SER A 114 9.86 -1.33 15.16
N ASP A 115 8.99 -0.64 14.46
CA ASP A 115 7.94 -1.20 13.62
C ASP A 115 7.76 -0.43 12.30
N ALA A 116 6.98 -1.00 11.38
CA ALA A 116 6.67 -0.40 10.09
C ALA A 116 5.80 0.85 10.22
N GLY A 117 4.93 0.92 11.24
CA GLY A 117 4.10 2.09 11.51
C GLY A 117 4.95 3.34 11.69
N GLN A 118 5.93 3.28 12.61
CA GLN A 118 6.84 4.39 12.90
C GLN A 118 7.78 4.71 11.73
N ARG A 119 8.31 3.69 11.06
CA ARG A 119 9.40 3.89 10.11
C ARG A 119 8.94 4.17 8.68
N ILE A 120 7.77 3.69 8.29
CA ILE A 120 7.30 3.70 6.90
C ILE A 120 5.90 4.31 6.79
N VAL A 121 4.90 3.76 7.51
CA VAL A 121 3.50 4.12 7.31
C VAL A 121 3.24 5.56 7.71
N VAL A 122 3.53 5.93 8.96
CA VAL A 122 3.31 7.30 9.46
C VAL A 122 4.11 8.34 8.67
N PRO A 123 5.43 8.17 8.41
CA PRO A 123 6.18 9.10 7.58
C PRO A 123 5.62 9.27 6.16
N LEU A 124 5.19 8.17 5.54
CA LEU A 124 4.63 8.22 4.18
C LEU A 124 3.28 8.95 4.16
N LEU A 125 2.35 8.60 5.04
CA LEU A 125 1.05 9.25 5.10
C LEU A 125 1.20 10.76 5.40
N ARG A 126 2.07 11.12 6.33
CA ARG A 126 2.40 12.54 6.59
C ARG A 126 2.97 13.24 5.35
N ALA A 127 3.89 12.57 4.62
CA ALA A 127 4.46 13.11 3.38
C ALA A 127 3.38 13.32 2.32
N LEU A 128 2.45 12.40 2.16
CA LEU A 128 1.34 12.48 1.22
C LEU A 128 0.22 13.41 1.68
N GLY A 129 0.27 13.93 2.92
CA GLY A 129 -0.81 14.72 3.52
C GLY A 129 -2.06 13.91 3.82
N GLU A 130 -1.92 12.58 3.92
CA GLU A 130 -3.03 11.66 4.17
C GLU A 130 -3.29 11.47 5.67
N ARG A 131 -4.56 11.39 6.00
CA ARG A 131 -5.06 11.00 7.33
C ARG A 131 -6.07 9.90 7.11
N PRO A 132 -5.79 8.65 7.52
CA PRO A 132 -6.71 7.56 7.27
C PRO A 132 -8.02 7.76 8.04
N ASP A 133 -9.13 7.80 7.33
CA ASP A 133 -10.48 7.82 7.92
C ASP A 133 -10.80 6.46 8.56
N THR A 134 -10.29 5.40 7.94
CA THR A 134 -10.48 4.02 8.40
C THR A 134 -9.16 3.26 8.35
N VAL A 135 -8.89 2.50 9.39
CA VAL A 135 -7.81 1.51 9.47
C VAL A 135 -8.44 0.13 9.61
N VAL A 136 -8.14 -0.76 8.69
CA VAL A 136 -8.56 -2.18 8.77
C VAL A 136 -7.32 -3.01 9.05
N VAL A 137 -7.29 -3.73 10.17
CA VAL A 137 -6.23 -4.69 10.47
C VAL A 137 -6.77 -6.08 10.21
N SER A 138 -6.23 -6.74 9.19
CA SER A 138 -6.77 -8.01 8.69
C SER A 138 -6.83 -9.08 9.76
N HIS A 139 -5.75 -9.28 10.51
CA HIS A 139 -5.64 -10.21 11.60
C HIS A 139 -4.51 -9.81 12.58
N ARG A 140 -4.36 -10.56 13.68
CA ARG A 140 -3.49 -10.16 14.81
C ARG A 140 -1.99 -10.40 14.63
N ASP A 141 -1.55 -11.06 13.58
CA ASP A 141 -0.15 -11.43 13.41
C ASP A 141 0.73 -10.20 13.21
N SER A 142 1.95 -10.27 13.72
CA SER A 142 2.78 -9.08 13.90
C SER A 142 3.24 -8.45 12.59
N ASP A 143 3.21 -9.17 11.49
CA ASP A 143 3.55 -8.67 10.15
C ASP A 143 2.39 -7.90 9.48
N HIS A 144 1.20 -7.89 10.11
CA HIS A 144 0.02 -7.10 9.74
C HIS A 144 -0.33 -6.04 10.78
N ALA A 145 -0.32 -6.42 12.06
CA ALA A 145 -0.72 -5.57 13.18
C ALA A 145 0.45 -4.84 13.85
N GLY A 146 1.69 -5.11 13.46
CA GLY A 146 2.89 -4.67 14.20
C GLY A 146 3.06 -3.17 14.34
N GLY A 147 2.61 -2.39 13.34
CA GLY A 147 2.66 -0.93 13.33
C GLY A 147 1.44 -0.23 13.93
N SER A 148 0.43 -0.98 14.39
CA SER A 148 -0.88 -0.42 14.81
C SER A 148 -0.77 0.64 15.90
N ALA A 149 0.10 0.42 16.89
CA ALA A 149 0.27 1.37 18.00
C ALA A 149 0.77 2.75 17.52
N ALA A 150 1.72 2.78 16.58
CA ALA A 150 2.23 4.02 16.01
C ALA A 150 1.16 4.75 15.19
N VAL A 151 0.41 4.02 14.36
CA VAL A 151 -0.69 4.58 13.55
C VAL A 151 -1.80 5.10 14.44
N GLN A 152 -2.19 4.38 15.48
CA GLN A 152 -3.24 4.81 16.41
C GLN A 152 -2.83 6.02 17.23
N THR A 153 -1.56 6.12 17.62
CA THR A 153 -1.02 7.31 18.31
C THR A 153 -1.08 8.54 17.42
N GLU A 154 -0.82 8.39 16.13
CA GLU A 154 -0.80 9.49 15.18
C GLU A 154 -2.20 9.94 14.75
N TRP A 155 -3.12 9.00 14.54
CA TRP A 155 -4.51 9.25 14.13
C TRP A 155 -5.50 8.53 15.05
N PRO A 156 -5.66 8.98 16.29
CA PRO A 156 -6.56 8.36 17.26
C PRO A 156 -8.04 8.44 16.87
N GLU A 157 -8.40 9.41 16.02
CA GLU A 157 -9.74 9.63 15.50
C GLU A 157 -10.14 8.66 14.36
N ALA A 158 -9.18 7.95 13.76
CA ALA A 158 -9.46 7.00 12.70
C ALA A 158 -10.41 5.89 13.19
N ARG A 159 -11.35 5.48 12.33
CA ARG A 159 -12.19 4.31 12.60
C ARG A 159 -11.34 3.05 12.44
N TRP A 160 -11.26 2.25 13.52
CA TRP A 160 -10.54 0.97 13.50
C TRP A 160 -11.49 -0.20 13.31
N LEU A 161 -11.12 -1.11 12.41
CA LEU A 161 -11.78 -2.40 12.19
C LEU A 161 -10.73 -3.51 12.24
N SER A 162 -11.01 -4.59 12.95
CA SER A 162 -10.15 -5.78 12.94
C SER A 162 -10.93 -7.07 13.17
N SER A 163 -10.35 -8.21 12.82
CA SER A 163 -10.99 -9.52 13.06
C SER A 163 -10.81 -10.02 14.50
N PHE A 164 -10.02 -9.35 15.30
CA PHE A 164 -9.64 -9.79 16.66
C PHE A 164 -10.03 -8.81 17.75
N ASP A 165 -10.70 -7.69 17.43
CA ASP A 165 -11.21 -6.76 18.42
C ASP A 165 -12.44 -7.37 19.14
N THR A 166 -12.48 -7.25 20.46
CA THR A 166 -13.61 -7.72 21.25
C THR A 166 -14.79 -6.75 21.24
N ASP A 167 -14.55 -5.47 20.95
CA ASP A 167 -15.60 -4.47 20.76
C ASP A 167 -16.32 -4.70 19.41
N PRO A 168 -17.64 -5.01 19.45
CA PRO A 168 -18.41 -5.26 18.23
C PRO A 168 -18.37 -4.10 17.22
N THR A 169 -18.23 -2.86 17.69
CA THR A 169 -18.21 -1.65 16.83
C THR A 169 -16.90 -1.51 16.04
N ARG A 170 -15.84 -2.19 16.50
CA ARG A 170 -14.51 -2.21 15.90
C ARG A 170 -14.20 -3.51 15.18
N ARG A 171 -15.18 -4.39 15.08
CA ARG A 171 -15.02 -5.70 14.44
C ARG A 171 -15.30 -5.61 12.95
N CYS A 172 -14.43 -6.20 12.12
CA CYS A 172 -14.78 -6.43 10.72
C CYS A 172 -15.66 -7.68 10.62
N ILE A 173 -16.82 -7.55 10.02
CA ILE A 173 -17.80 -8.63 9.85
C ILE A 173 -18.37 -8.55 8.44
N ALA A 174 -18.49 -9.69 7.78
CA ALA A 174 -19.09 -9.82 6.46
C ALA A 174 -20.46 -9.13 6.38
N GLY A 175 -20.66 -8.38 5.29
CA GLY A 175 -21.87 -7.60 5.05
C GLY A 175 -21.76 -6.12 5.44
N GLN A 176 -20.72 -5.71 6.18
CA GLN A 176 -20.45 -4.27 6.39
C GLN A 176 -20.10 -3.61 5.07
N ARG A 177 -20.75 -2.47 4.79
CA ARG A 177 -20.57 -1.69 3.55
C ARG A 177 -20.57 -0.20 3.83
N TRP A 178 -19.81 0.53 3.02
CA TRP A 178 -19.85 1.98 2.94
C TRP A 178 -19.37 2.44 1.57
N THR A 179 -19.66 3.68 1.22
CA THR A 179 -19.28 4.28 -0.07
C THR A 179 -18.61 5.63 0.17
N TRP A 180 -17.50 5.88 -0.52
CA TRP A 180 -16.83 7.18 -0.57
C TRP A 180 -16.73 7.64 -2.03
N GLU A 181 -17.32 8.79 -2.34
CA GLU A 181 -17.30 9.43 -3.67
C GLU A 181 -17.56 8.47 -4.86
N GLY A 182 -18.47 7.51 -4.69
CA GLY A 182 -18.81 6.52 -5.73
C GLY A 182 -17.91 5.28 -5.76
N VAL A 183 -17.01 5.13 -4.79
CA VAL A 183 -16.22 3.91 -4.56
C VAL A 183 -16.82 3.13 -3.40
N ASP A 184 -17.17 1.88 -3.64
CA ASP A 184 -17.80 0.98 -2.68
C ASP A 184 -16.75 0.16 -1.93
N PHE A 185 -16.97 -0.01 -0.63
CA PHE A 185 -16.19 -0.84 0.27
C PHE A 185 -17.12 -1.90 0.87
N GLU A 186 -16.70 -3.16 0.81
CA GLU A 186 -17.48 -4.29 1.33
C GLU A 186 -16.57 -5.26 2.08
N ILE A 187 -16.85 -5.51 3.37
CA ILE A 187 -16.24 -6.59 4.13
C ILE A 187 -16.94 -7.90 3.75
N LEU A 188 -16.17 -8.88 3.33
CA LEU A 188 -16.66 -10.18 2.87
C LEU A 188 -16.38 -11.32 3.84
N HIS A 189 -15.45 -11.13 4.77
CA HIS A 189 -15.02 -12.10 5.79
C HIS A 189 -14.35 -11.36 6.96
N PRO A 190 -14.40 -11.89 8.23
CA PRO A 190 -15.08 -13.11 8.69
C PRO A 190 -16.60 -12.97 8.70
N SER A 191 -17.29 -14.11 8.67
CA SER A 191 -18.74 -14.15 8.86
C SER A 191 -19.11 -14.06 10.37
N PRO A 192 -20.35 -13.68 10.73
CA PRO A 192 -20.77 -13.63 12.13
C PRO A 192 -20.56 -14.96 12.88
N GLU A 193 -20.71 -16.10 12.20
CA GLU A 193 -20.56 -17.43 12.78
C GLU A 193 -19.11 -17.77 13.14
N ASP A 194 -18.13 -17.07 12.58
CA ASP A 194 -16.72 -17.26 12.86
C ASP A 194 -16.32 -16.65 14.23
N PHE A 195 -17.25 -15.94 14.89
CA PHE A 195 -17.06 -15.40 16.24
C PHE A 195 -17.79 -16.21 17.30
N GLY A 196 -17.20 -16.30 18.51
CA GLY A 196 -17.84 -16.88 19.69
C GLY A 196 -18.83 -15.92 20.35
N PRO A 197 -19.58 -16.41 21.34
CA PRO A 197 -20.50 -15.59 22.16
C PRO A 197 -19.77 -14.47 22.92
N ASP A 198 -18.50 -14.68 23.24
CA ASP A 198 -17.58 -13.70 23.85
C ASP A 198 -17.00 -12.72 22.84
N GLY A 199 -17.30 -12.91 21.58
CA GLY A 199 -16.79 -12.09 20.49
C GLY A 199 -15.38 -12.46 20.02
N ALA A 200 -14.75 -13.48 20.61
CA ALA A 200 -13.46 -13.97 20.14
C ALA A 200 -13.61 -14.75 18.84
N GLY A 201 -12.62 -14.64 17.96
CA GLY A 201 -12.56 -15.46 16.75
C GLY A 201 -12.37 -16.93 17.07
N ARG A 202 -13.15 -17.78 16.40
CA ARG A 202 -13.12 -19.25 16.58
C ARG A 202 -12.10 -19.95 15.71
N LEU A 203 -11.53 -19.24 14.75
CA LEU A 203 -10.61 -19.79 13.76
C LEU A 203 -9.16 -19.38 14.07
N PRO A 204 -8.17 -20.08 13.49
CA PRO A 204 -6.78 -19.61 13.51
C PRO A 204 -6.63 -18.18 12.96
N SER A 205 -5.57 -17.49 13.37
CA SER A 205 -5.35 -16.06 13.05
C SER A 205 -5.54 -15.74 11.57
N ASN A 206 -4.83 -16.44 10.69
CA ASN A 206 -4.90 -16.22 9.23
C ASN A 206 -6.32 -16.47 8.68
N ALA A 207 -6.97 -17.54 9.15
CA ALA A 207 -8.33 -17.88 8.75
C ALA A 207 -9.40 -16.87 9.24
N MET A 208 -9.05 -15.96 10.14
CA MET A 208 -9.88 -14.83 10.58
C MET A 208 -9.61 -13.54 9.79
N SER A 209 -8.73 -13.55 8.80
CA SER A 209 -8.37 -12.32 8.06
C SER A 209 -9.60 -11.57 7.55
N CYS A 210 -9.66 -10.26 7.83
CA CYS A 210 -10.67 -9.38 7.23
C CYS A 210 -10.47 -9.32 5.71
N VAL A 211 -11.45 -9.75 4.95
CA VAL A 211 -11.45 -9.63 3.50
C VAL A 211 -12.22 -8.39 3.10
N LEU A 212 -11.57 -7.47 2.42
CA LEU A 212 -12.14 -6.23 1.95
C LEU A 212 -12.12 -6.19 0.42
N ARG A 213 -13.29 -5.96 -0.18
CA ARG A 213 -13.42 -5.55 -1.58
C ARG A 213 -13.56 -4.03 -1.63
N VAL A 214 -12.79 -3.40 -2.52
CA VAL A 214 -12.88 -1.96 -2.79
C VAL A 214 -13.10 -1.78 -4.28
N GLY A 215 -14.01 -0.91 -4.70
CA GLY A 215 -14.14 -0.56 -6.11
C GLY A 215 -15.54 -0.14 -6.54
N HIS A 216 -15.70 -0.04 -7.82
CA HIS A 216 -16.95 0.28 -8.52
C HIS A 216 -17.25 -0.78 -9.58
N ALA A 217 -18.29 -0.57 -10.41
CA ALA A 217 -18.73 -1.55 -11.41
C ALA A 217 -17.65 -1.92 -12.44
N ARG A 218 -16.72 -1.01 -12.77
CA ARG A 218 -15.70 -1.23 -13.80
C ARG A 218 -14.41 -1.83 -13.25
N GLN A 219 -13.99 -1.39 -12.07
CA GLN A 219 -12.70 -1.75 -11.47
C GLN A 219 -12.90 -2.07 -9.98
N SER A 220 -12.28 -3.13 -9.52
CA SER A 220 -12.25 -3.45 -8.10
C SER A 220 -11.01 -4.20 -7.68
N VAL A 221 -10.74 -4.16 -6.39
CA VAL A 221 -9.56 -4.73 -5.73
C VAL A 221 -10.00 -5.67 -4.62
N TRP A 222 -9.25 -6.73 -4.42
CA TRP A 222 -9.41 -7.70 -3.36
C TRP A 222 -8.22 -7.63 -2.40
N LEU A 223 -8.51 -7.37 -1.12
CA LEU A 223 -7.56 -7.35 -0.02
C LEU A 223 -7.99 -8.42 0.98
N SER A 224 -7.17 -9.42 1.22
CA SER A 224 -7.57 -10.60 2.00
C SER A 224 -6.64 -10.96 3.17
N GLY A 225 -5.63 -10.12 3.45
CA GLY A 225 -4.61 -10.48 4.44
C GLY A 225 -4.02 -11.86 4.13
N ASP A 226 -3.95 -12.71 5.14
CA ASP A 226 -3.34 -14.04 5.06
C ASP A 226 -4.36 -15.18 4.96
N LEU A 227 -5.54 -14.89 4.39
CA LEU A 227 -6.59 -15.89 4.24
C LEU A 227 -6.05 -17.17 3.58
N ASP A 228 -6.38 -18.34 4.15
CA ASP A 228 -5.93 -19.62 3.63
C ASP A 228 -6.81 -20.14 2.48
N ALA A 229 -6.28 -21.09 1.71
CA ALA A 229 -6.91 -21.64 0.51
C ALA A 229 -8.29 -22.28 0.77
N ASP A 230 -8.53 -22.82 1.98
CA ASP A 230 -9.83 -23.40 2.33
C ASP A 230 -10.90 -22.30 2.44
N ARG A 231 -10.59 -21.21 3.15
CA ARG A 231 -11.48 -20.05 3.29
C ARG A 231 -11.65 -19.29 1.98
N GLU A 232 -10.59 -19.12 1.22
CA GLU A 232 -10.65 -18.57 -0.14
C GLU A 232 -11.64 -19.34 -1.02
N THR A 233 -11.56 -20.67 -0.98
CA THR A 233 -12.44 -21.56 -1.75
C THR A 233 -13.90 -21.42 -1.32
N ARG A 234 -14.17 -21.37 -0.01
CA ARG A 234 -15.53 -21.14 0.52
C ARG A 234 -16.11 -19.81 0.06
N LEU A 235 -15.33 -18.72 0.14
CA LEU A 235 -15.75 -17.40 -0.33
C LEU A 235 -16.00 -17.40 -1.85
N ALA A 236 -15.14 -18.02 -2.63
CA ALA A 236 -15.29 -18.13 -4.07
C ALA A 236 -16.58 -18.87 -4.47
N LEU A 237 -16.91 -19.95 -3.75
CA LEU A 237 -18.14 -20.71 -3.97
C LEU A 237 -19.40 -19.94 -3.51
N ALA A 238 -19.30 -19.19 -2.42
CA ALA A 238 -20.42 -18.38 -1.90
C ALA A 238 -20.69 -17.13 -2.78
N ARG A 239 -19.68 -16.64 -3.49
CA ARG A 239 -19.79 -15.42 -4.31
C ARG A 239 -19.20 -15.66 -5.73
N PRO A 240 -19.81 -16.54 -6.52
CA PRO A 240 -19.33 -16.87 -7.88
C PRO A 240 -19.43 -15.71 -8.88
N ASP A 241 -20.19 -14.68 -8.52
CA ASP A 241 -20.37 -13.42 -9.27
C ASP A 241 -19.20 -12.45 -9.14
N LEU A 242 -18.36 -12.61 -8.12
CA LEU A 242 -17.26 -11.66 -7.86
C LEU A 242 -16.22 -11.69 -8.97
N ARG A 243 -15.83 -10.49 -9.39
CA ARG A 243 -14.70 -10.25 -10.27
C ARG A 243 -13.91 -9.08 -9.72
N VAL A 244 -12.60 -9.11 -9.88
CA VAL A 244 -11.72 -8.00 -9.49
C VAL A 244 -10.65 -7.76 -10.56
N THR A 245 -10.16 -6.55 -10.63
CA THR A 245 -9.07 -6.18 -11.53
C THR A 245 -7.71 -6.43 -10.88
N LEU A 246 -7.63 -6.16 -9.58
CA LEU A 246 -6.41 -6.25 -8.79
C LEU A 246 -6.60 -7.17 -7.58
N LEU A 247 -5.65 -8.06 -7.38
CA LEU A 247 -5.53 -8.93 -6.22
C LEU A 247 -4.31 -8.49 -5.38
N LEU A 248 -4.50 -8.16 -4.11
CA LEU A 248 -3.38 -8.27 -3.17
C LEU A 248 -3.14 -9.76 -2.93
N ALA A 249 -1.96 -10.24 -3.26
CA ALA A 249 -1.63 -11.66 -3.15
C ALA A 249 -1.84 -12.16 -1.71
N PRO A 250 -2.79 -13.07 -1.45
CA PRO A 250 -3.06 -13.55 -0.12
C PRO A 250 -1.81 -14.18 0.50
N HIS A 251 -1.60 -13.91 1.80
CA HIS A 251 -0.51 -14.49 2.58
C HIS A 251 0.87 -14.31 1.90
N HIS A 252 1.11 -13.11 1.37
CA HIS A 252 2.37 -12.74 0.70
C HIS A 252 2.74 -13.64 -0.49
N GLY A 253 1.78 -14.35 -1.06
CA GLY A 253 2.02 -15.38 -2.07
C GLY A 253 2.51 -16.72 -1.50
N SER A 254 2.11 -17.06 -0.28
CA SER A 254 2.35 -18.37 0.35
C SER A 254 1.75 -19.51 -0.47
N LEU A 255 2.38 -20.69 -0.41
CA LEU A 255 1.86 -21.92 -1.04
C LEU A 255 0.47 -22.32 -0.50
N THR A 256 0.14 -21.92 0.73
CA THR A 256 -1.14 -22.20 1.41
C THR A 256 -2.28 -21.28 1.01
N SER A 257 -2.07 -20.39 0.06
CA SER A 257 -3.04 -19.39 -0.40
C SER A 257 -3.11 -19.31 -1.93
N SER A 258 -3.84 -18.32 -2.45
CA SER A 258 -4.05 -18.14 -3.90
C SER A 258 -4.62 -19.40 -4.55
N SER A 259 -5.72 -19.91 -3.98
CA SER A 259 -6.35 -21.14 -4.44
C SER A 259 -6.84 -21.03 -5.89
N PRO A 260 -6.83 -22.13 -6.67
CA PRO A 260 -7.39 -22.12 -8.00
C PRO A 260 -8.86 -21.66 -8.04
N ALA A 261 -9.65 -22.01 -7.02
CA ALA A 261 -11.05 -21.60 -6.91
C ALA A 261 -11.17 -20.07 -6.82
N LEU A 262 -10.42 -19.42 -5.92
CA LEU A 262 -10.39 -17.97 -5.79
C LEU A 262 -9.95 -17.30 -7.10
N LEU A 263 -8.83 -17.73 -7.66
CA LEU A 263 -8.27 -17.14 -8.87
C LEU A 263 -9.20 -17.27 -10.09
N ASN A 264 -9.90 -18.40 -10.22
CA ASN A 264 -10.86 -18.62 -11.30
C ASN A 264 -12.12 -17.76 -11.11
N THR A 265 -12.57 -17.58 -9.86
CA THR A 265 -13.74 -16.75 -9.54
C THR A 265 -13.42 -15.27 -9.72
N LEU A 266 -12.37 -14.78 -9.12
CA LEU A 266 -12.02 -13.35 -9.17
C LEU A 266 -11.48 -12.92 -10.54
N ALA A 267 -10.79 -13.80 -11.26
CA ALA A 267 -10.16 -13.58 -12.56
C ALA A 267 -9.35 -12.25 -12.64
N PRO A 268 -8.43 -11.98 -11.69
CA PRO A 268 -7.73 -10.71 -11.63
C PRO A 268 -6.72 -10.56 -12.77
N ALA A 269 -6.60 -9.33 -13.29
CA ALA A 269 -5.59 -9.01 -14.30
C ALA A 269 -4.20 -8.80 -13.67
N TRP A 270 -4.17 -8.33 -12.41
CA TRP A 270 -2.95 -8.01 -11.68
C TRP A 270 -2.93 -8.64 -10.28
N ALA A 271 -1.73 -9.01 -9.84
CA ALA A 271 -1.45 -9.30 -8.44
C ALA A 271 -0.34 -8.38 -7.90
N LEU A 272 -0.55 -7.77 -6.72
CA LEU A 272 0.48 -7.12 -5.94
C LEU A 272 0.94 -8.09 -4.85
N VAL A 273 2.22 -8.37 -4.79
CA VAL A 273 2.82 -9.27 -3.78
C VAL A 273 3.65 -8.42 -2.82
N GLN A 274 3.21 -8.33 -1.56
CA GLN A 274 4.01 -7.72 -0.51
C GLN A 274 4.83 -8.81 0.18
N ALA A 275 6.14 -8.77 0.04
CA ALA A 275 7.05 -9.75 0.62
C ALA A 275 8.39 -9.09 0.96
N GLY A 276 9.17 -9.71 1.84
CA GLY A 276 10.52 -9.23 2.18
C GLY A 276 11.57 -9.65 1.14
N TYR A 277 12.54 -8.78 0.90
CA TYR A 277 13.68 -9.16 0.07
C TYR A 277 14.43 -10.36 0.68
N ARG A 278 14.62 -11.43 -0.09
CA ARG A 278 15.26 -12.69 0.37
C ARG A 278 14.65 -13.22 1.67
N ASN A 279 13.31 -13.15 1.78
CA ASN A 279 12.62 -13.59 2.97
C ASN A 279 12.78 -15.10 3.22
N ARG A 280 12.83 -15.48 4.49
CA ARG A 280 13.03 -16.88 4.93
C ARG A 280 11.89 -17.83 4.55
N PHE A 281 10.72 -17.30 4.18
CA PHE A 281 9.54 -18.09 3.83
C PHE A 281 9.49 -18.46 2.34
N ASN A 282 10.40 -17.92 1.54
CA ASN A 282 10.43 -18.11 0.09
C ASN A 282 9.17 -17.58 -0.62
N HIS A 283 8.61 -16.46 -0.09
CA HIS A 283 7.46 -15.79 -0.68
C HIS A 283 7.90 -14.74 -1.71
N PRO A 284 7.16 -14.63 -2.84
CA PRO A 284 6.06 -15.52 -3.28
C PRO A 284 6.57 -16.89 -3.69
N ALA A 285 5.80 -17.93 -3.34
CA ALA A 285 6.14 -19.29 -3.70
C ALA A 285 6.11 -19.50 -5.23
N PRO A 286 7.08 -20.19 -5.84
CA PRO A 286 7.12 -20.41 -7.30
C PRO A 286 5.83 -21.02 -7.85
N ALA A 287 5.19 -21.93 -7.10
CA ALA A 287 3.93 -22.54 -7.50
C ALA A 287 2.76 -21.54 -7.54
N VAL A 288 2.75 -20.51 -6.70
CA VAL A 288 1.75 -19.42 -6.75
C VAL A 288 1.97 -18.58 -8.00
N LEU A 289 3.21 -18.20 -8.28
CA LEU A 289 3.54 -17.46 -9.51
C LEU A 289 3.23 -18.28 -10.78
N ALA A 290 3.39 -19.60 -10.75
CA ALA A 290 2.96 -20.48 -11.83
C ALA A 290 1.44 -20.41 -12.04
N ARG A 291 0.62 -20.47 -10.96
CA ARG A 291 -0.84 -20.30 -11.04
C ARG A 291 -1.26 -18.95 -11.64
N TYR A 292 -0.52 -17.87 -11.32
CA TYR A 292 -0.78 -16.56 -11.90
C TYR A 292 -0.44 -16.54 -13.41
N ARG A 293 0.72 -17.10 -13.77
CA ARG A 293 1.14 -17.19 -15.18
C ARG A 293 0.18 -18.01 -16.04
N GLU A 294 -0.29 -19.16 -15.55
CA GLU A 294 -1.26 -20.03 -16.23
C GLU A 294 -2.59 -19.32 -16.54
N ARG A 295 -2.92 -18.26 -15.78
CA ARG A 295 -4.14 -17.45 -15.94
C ARG A 295 -3.90 -16.13 -16.66
N GLY A 296 -2.71 -15.93 -17.21
CA GLY A 296 -2.37 -14.68 -17.89
C GLY A 296 -2.30 -13.47 -16.96
N MET A 297 -2.25 -13.67 -15.65
CA MET A 297 -2.14 -12.57 -14.68
C MET A 297 -0.74 -11.98 -14.72
N ARG A 298 -0.66 -10.66 -14.61
CA ARG A 298 0.59 -9.93 -14.36
C ARG A 298 0.78 -9.76 -12.85
N TRP A 299 2.02 -9.68 -12.41
CA TRP A 299 2.31 -9.41 -10.99
C TRP A 299 3.54 -8.54 -10.83
N VAL A 300 3.59 -7.83 -9.72
CA VAL A 300 4.77 -7.17 -9.20
C VAL A 300 4.96 -7.53 -7.74
N ALA A 301 6.22 -7.58 -7.29
CA ALA A 301 6.56 -7.86 -5.90
C ALA A 301 7.33 -6.67 -5.29
N THR A 302 7.01 -6.30 -4.07
CA THR A 302 7.61 -5.14 -3.39
C THR A 302 9.12 -5.22 -3.24
N PRO A 303 9.77 -6.41 -3.11
CA PRO A 303 11.24 -6.48 -3.10
C PRO A 303 11.89 -5.85 -4.33
N ASP A 304 11.28 -6.00 -5.50
CA ASP A 304 11.81 -5.51 -6.78
C ASP A 304 11.21 -4.15 -7.15
N CYS A 305 9.93 -3.99 -6.94
CA CYS A 305 9.14 -2.80 -7.30
C CYS A 305 9.36 -1.62 -6.32
N GLY A 306 9.68 -1.89 -5.05
CA GLY A 306 9.47 -0.94 -3.97
C GLY A 306 7.97 -0.81 -3.69
N ALA A 307 7.51 0.36 -3.27
CA ALA A 307 6.06 0.60 -3.21
C ALA A 307 5.45 0.47 -4.61
N ALA A 308 4.33 -0.26 -4.70
CA ALA A 308 3.61 -0.53 -5.95
C ALA A 308 2.28 0.23 -5.94
N THR A 309 2.06 1.10 -6.90
CA THR A 309 0.83 1.88 -7.02
C THR A 309 0.05 1.48 -8.26
N TRP A 310 -1.21 1.07 -8.04
CA TRP A 310 -2.19 0.81 -9.08
C TRP A 310 -3.31 1.85 -9.00
N ARG A 311 -3.88 2.24 -10.15
CA ARG A 311 -4.93 3.24 -10.25
C ARG A 311 -6.12 2.71 -11.05
N SER A 312 -7.34 2.99 -10.60
CA SER A 312 -8.57 2.53 -11.26
C SER A 312 -8.83 3.21 -12.60
N ASP A 313 -8.36 4.45 -12.78
CA ASP A 313 -8.47 5.20 -14.05
C ASP A 313 -7.46 4.73 -15.13
N VAL A 314 -6.38 4.04 -14.71
CA VAL A 314 -5.35 3.46 -15.60
C VAL A 314 -5.07 2.00 -15.20
N PRO A 315 -6.07 1.10 -15.26
CA PRO A 315 -5.98 -0.24 -14.67
C PRO A 315 -4.98 -1.17 -15.36
N GLY A 316 -4.50 -0.79 -16.54
CA GLY A 316 -3.54 -1.56 -17.31
C GLY A 316 -2.10 -1.52 -16.78
N THR A 317 -1.78 -0.69 -15.78
CA THR A 317 -0.41 -0.45 -15.31
C THR A 317 -0.31 -0.45 -13.79
N VAL A 318 0.86 -0.88 -13.30
CA VAL A 318 1.31 -0.69 -11.91
C VAL A 318 2.59 0.12 -11.95
N VAL A 319 2.66 1.18 -11.17
CA VAL A 319 3.85 2.03 -11.05
C VAL A 319 4.72 1.50 -9.92
N CYS A 320 5.94 1.09 -10.25
CA CYS A 320 6.95 0.64 -9.32
C CYS A 320 7.83 1.82 -8.88
N GLN A 321 7.88 2.11 -7.58
CA GLN A 321 8.63 3.25 -7.05
C GLN A 321 10.14 3.15 -7.32
N ARG A 322 10.71 1.93 -7.28
CA ARG A 322 12.15 1.72 -7.58
C ARG A 322 12.49 1.97 -9.04
N GLU A 323 11.53 1.88 -9.95
CA GLU A 323 11.70 2.20 -11.37
C GLU A 323 11.47 3.69 -11.62
N ALA A 324 10.33 4.22 -11.11
CA ALA A 324 9.93 5.62 -11.32
C ALA A 324 10.91 6.62 -10.67
N ALA A 325 11.50 6.28 -9.52
CA ALA A 325 12.46 7.10 -8.79
C ALA A 325 13.74 6.32 -8.48
N ARG A 326 14.33 5.74 -9.50
CA ARG A 326 15.53 4.90 -9.37
C ARG A 326 16.70 5.65 -8.75
N ARG A 327 17.36 4.99 -7.77
CA ARG A 327 18.57 5.48 -7.11
C ARG A 327 19.72 4.50 -7.34
N TYR A 328 20.97 4.97 -7.26
CA TYR A 328 22.16 4.14 -7.49
C TYR A 328 22.34 3.02 -6.44
N TRP A 329 21.76 3.19 -5.25
CA TRP A 329 21.79 2.18 -4.17
C TRP A 329 20.63 1.17 -4.22
N HIS A 330 19.65 1.34 -5.11
CA HIS A 330 18.62 0.33 -5.29
C HIS A 330 19.22 -0.92 -5.93
N HIS A 331 18.93 -2.10 -5.37
CA HIS A 331 19.29 -3.35 -6.04
C HIS A 331 18.54 -3.45 -7.37
N ARG A 332 19.10 -4.24 -8.29
CA ARG A 332 18.41 -4.57 -9.53
C ARG A 332 17.62 -5.84 -9.27
N GLY A 333 16.28 -5.74 -9.25
CA GLY A 333 15.43 -6.92 -9.27
C GLY A 333 15.71 -7.76 -10.52
N GLU A 334 15.50 -9.05 -10.46
CA GLU A 334 15.35 -9.86 -11.66
C GLU A 334 14.12 -9.28 -12.39
N ALA A 335 14.32 -8.85 -13.63
CA ALA A 335 13.32 -8.10 -14.37
C ALA A 335 11.94 -8.76 -14.25
N SER A 336 10.98 -8.06 -13.64
CA SER A 336 9.56 -8.37 -13.82
C SER A 336 9.36 -8.54 -15.33
N GLN A 337 8.85 -9.68 -15.77
CA GLN A 337 8.76 -10.00 -17.21
C GLN A 337 8.14 -8.83 -17.95
N PRO A 338 8.79 -8.28 -19.01
CA PRO A 338 8.14 -7.31 -19.85
C PRO A 338 6.84 -7.94 -20.35
N ALA A 339 5.75 -7.20 -20.28
CA ALA A 339 4.49 -7.63 -20.88
C ALA A 339 4.77 -7.94 -22.34
N GLU A 340 4.76 -9.22 -22.72
CA GLU A 340 4.70 -9.56 -24.13
C GLU A 340 3.45 -8.87 -24.70
N PRO A 341 3.59 -8.10 -25.80
CA PRO A 341 2.43 -7.55 -26.45
C PRO A 341 1.50 -8.71 -26.82
N VAL A 342 0.27 -8.64 -26.32
CA VAL A 342 -0.80 -9.54 -26.77
C VAL A 342 -0.93 -9.28 -28.27
N LEU A 343 -0.35 -10.16 -29.08
CA LEU A 343 -0.60 -10.20 -30.52
C LEU A 343 -2.09 -10.54 -30.67
N THR A 344 -2.90 -9.55 -30.95
CA THR A 344 -4.27 -9.75 -31.42
C THR A 344 -4.16 -10.64 -32.66
N PRO A 345 -4.86 -11.79 -32.71
CA PRO A 345 -4.89 -12.60 -33.93
C PRO A 345 -5.38 -11.73 -35.06
N VAL A 346 -4.56 -11.60 -36.10
CA VAL A 346 -4.98 -10.98 -37.36
C VAL A 346 -6.12 -11.85 -37.89
N PRO A 347 -7.32 -11.30 -38.16
CA PRO A 347 -8.38 -12.08 -38.78
C PRO A 347 -7.87 -12.63 -40.08
N GLU A 348 -7.91 -13.96 -40.27
CA GLU A 348 -7.61 -14.63 -41.52
C GLU A 348 -8.52 -14.04 -42.59
N GLY A 349 -7.92 -13.24 -43.46
CA GLY A 349 -8.61 -12.68 -44.61
C GLY A 349 -9.07 -13.80 -45.53
N ASP A 350 -10.36 -13.77 -45.82
CA ASP A 350 -11.07 -14.56 -46.80
C ASP A 350 -10.23 -14.70 -48.08
N ARG A 351 -9.71 -15.90 -48.32
CA ARG A 351 -9.06 -16.22 -49.60
C ARG A 351 -10.16 -16.40 -50.63
N GLY A 352 -10.46 -15.27 -51.29
CA GLY A 352 -11.36 -15.27 -52.42
C GLY A 352 -10.97 -16.35 -53.42
N SER A 353 -11.93 -17.23 -53.71
CA SER A 353 -11.92 -18.19 -54.79
C SER A 353 -11.78 -17.50 -56.14
N ALA A 354 -10.66 -17.74 -56.82
CA ALA A 354 -10.48 -17.35 -58.22
C ALA A 354 -11.39 -18.23 -59.11
N PRO A 355 -12.10 -17.63 -60.10
CA PRO A 355 -12.89 -18.41 -61.06
C PRO A 355 -11.96 -19.06 -62.11
N ALA A 356 -12.27 -20.34 -62.40
CA ALA A 356 -11.67 -21.10 -63.49
C ALA A 356 -12.12 -20.49 -64.84
N HIS A 357 -11.12 -20.31 -65.72
CA HIS A 357 -11.30 -20.33 -67.19
C HIS A 357 -10.15 -21.12 -67.78
#